data_2e878f61da506d39b0ca1d1462a029ca
#
_entry.id   2e878f61da506d39b0ca1d1462a029ca
#
_cell.length_a   1.000
_cell.length_b   1.000
_cell.length_c   1.000
_cell.angle_alpha   90.00
_cell.angle_beta   90.00
_cell.angle_gamma   90.00
#
_symmetry.space_group_name_H-M   'P 1'
#
loop_
_entity.id
_entity.type
_entity.pdbx_description
1 polymer ?
#
loop_
_entity_poly.entity_id
_entity_poly.type
_entity_poly.pdbx_seq_one_letter_code
_entity_poly.pdbx_strand_id
1 'polypeptide(L)'
;MQKRNATVAVIGAGDFIGGEIAKKFAAEGFTVFVGRRQGEKLEPLMKEIRDAGGTVFGRSLDARKEEEMISFISDADKHAPLEICIFNIGANVNFPIIETTERVFRKVWEMACYSGFLAGREAARVMLPRGKGAIFFTGATASLRGGSGFAAFASAKFGLRAVAQATARELGPQNIHVAHLIIDSGVDTEWVRQRRIEANGPNALDNPDLLMPPASVAESYWLLYQQPRSAWTFELEIRPFGEKW
;
A
#
# COMPACT_ATOMS: atom_id res chain seq x y z
N MET A 1 5.84 25.17 -2.43
CA MET A 1 5.91 23.92 -1.61
C MET A 1 7.26 23.90 -0.88
N GLN A 2 7.25 23.71 0.45
CA GLN A 2 8.51 23.61 1.21
C GLN A 2 9.04 22.17 1.06
N LYS A 3 10.22 22.03 0.45
CA LYS A 3 10.86 20.70 0.28
C LYS A 3 11.33 20.17 1.65
N ARG A 4 11.03 18.88 1.88
CA ARG A 4 11.50 18.14 3.06
C ARG A 4 12.82 17.42 2.73
N ASN A 5 13.73 17.36 3.67
CA ASN A 5 14.90 16.48 3.57
C ASN A 5 14.54 15.07 4.06
N ALA A 6 13.63 14.44 3.34
CA ALA A 6 13.11 13.11 3.68
C ALA A 6 12.54 12.41 2.44
N THR A 7 12.57 11.09 2.45
CA THR A 7 12.01 10.25 1.39
C THR A 7 10.80 9.43 1.85
N VAL A 8 9.95 9.12 0.89
CA VAL A 8 8.84 8.17 1.00
C VAL A 8 9.04 7.06 -0.02
N ALA A 9 9.00 5.81 0.41
CA ALA A 9 9.01 4.64 -0.47
C ALA A 9 7.58 4.11 -0.65
N VAL A 10 7.07 4.07 -1.89
CA VAL A 10 5.78 3.50 -2.25
C VAL A 10 6.00 2.22 -3.05
N ILE A 11 5.78 1.08 -2.39
CA ILE A 11 5.95 -0.26 -2.98
C ILE A 11 4.59 -0.73 -3.51
N GLY A 12 4.49 -0.89 -4.82
CA GLY A 12 3.23 -1.12 -5.50
C GLY A 12 2.57 0.18 -5.96
N ALA A 13 3.35 1.10 -6.53
CA ALA A 13 2.88 2.34 -7.15
C ALA A 13 2.21 2.03 -8.50
N GLY A 14 0.99 1.52 -8.45
CA GLY A 14 0.13 1.33 -9.62
C GLY A 14 -0.62 2.59 -10.00
N ASP A 15 -1.46 2.48 -11.02
CA ASP A 15 -2.14 3.62 -11.67
C ASP A 15 -3.25 4.24 -10.80
N PHE A 16 -3.61 3.60 -9.69
CA PHE A 16 -4.67 4.03 -8.78
C PHE A 16 -4.13 4.40 -7.39
N ILE A 17 -4.40 3.59 -6.36
CA ILE A 17 -4.04 3.87 -4.96
C ILE A 17 -2.56 4.26 -4.82
N GLY A 18 -1.64 3.45 -5.36
CA GLY A 18 -0.20 3.71 -5.20
C GLY A 18 0.25 4.98 -5.91
N GLY A 19 -0.37 5.32 -7.04
CA GLY A 19 -0.13 6.58 -7.74
C GLY A 19 -0.63 7.79 -6.94
N GLU A 20 -1.84 7.73 -6.38
CA GLU A 20 -2.39 8.81 -5.56
C GLU A 20 -1.59 9.01 -4.26
N ILE A 21 -1.13 7.92 -3.62
CA ILE A 21 -0.20 8.01 -2.48
C ILE A 21 1.07 8.76 -2.89
N ALA A 22 1.68 8.39 -4.01
CA ALA A 22 2.91 9.04 -4.49
C ALA A 22 2.69 10.53 -4.77
N LYS A 23 1.59 10.90 -5.44
CA LYS A 23 1.21 12.29 -5.71
C LYS A 23 0.97 13.07 -4.42
N LYS A 24 0.23 12.50 -3.47
CA LYS A 24 -0.04 13.15 -2.19
C LYS A 24 1.25 13.47 -1.43
N PHE A 25 2.12 12.50 -1.22
CA PHE A 25 3.35 12.73 -0.46
C PHE A 25 4.35 13.63 -1.21
N ALA A 26 4.38 13.59 -2.55
CA ALA A 26 5.17 14.54 -3.34
C ALA A 26 4.63 15.97 -3.17
N ALA A 27 3.30 16.15 -3.17
CA ALA A 27 2.65 17.44 -2.92
C ALA A 27 2.93 17.99 -1.51
N GLU A 28 3.20 17.12 -0.53
CA GLU A 28 3.58 17.51 0.83
C GLU A 28 5.10 17.76 0.99
N GLY A 29 5.84 17.76 -0.12
CA GLY A 29 7.26 18.15 -0.18
C GLY A 29 8.27 17.03 0.01
N PHE A 30 7.84 15.77 0.07
CA PHE A 30 8.74 14.63 0.13
C PHE A 30 9.35 14.31 -1.23
N THR A 31 10.55 13.76 -1.25
CA THR A 31 11.05 13.00 -2.40
C THR A 31 10.43 11.62 -2.37
N VAL A 32 9.75 11.22 -3.44
CA VAL A 32 9.03 9.94 -3.49
C VAL A 32 9.77 8.92 -4.35
N PHE A 33 10.03 7.74 -3.79
CA PHE A 33 10.52 6.57 -4.49
C PHE A 33 9.36 5.63 -4.80
N VAL A 34 9.13 5.34 -6.07
CA VAL A 34 8.02 4.50 -6.54
C VAL A 34 8.52 3.23 -7.21
N GLY A 35 7.97 2.07 -6.77
CA GLY A 35 8.35 0.76 -7.29
C GLY A 35 7.15 -0.04 -7.78
N ARG A 36 7.26 -0.60 -9.01
CA ARG A 36 6.32 -1.61 -9.55
C ARG A 36 7.08 -2.54 -10.49
N ARG A 37 6.54 -3.76 -10.74
CA ARG A 37 7.23 -4.77 -11.57
C ARG A 37 7.57 -4.28 -12.99
N GLN A 38 6.67 -3.55 -13.60
CA GLN A 38 6.85 -2.94 -14.93
C GLN A 38 7.18 -1.47 -14.72
N GLY A 39 8.45 -1.16 -14.47
CA GLY A 39 8.91 0.20 -14.15
C GLY A 39 8.64 1.21 -15.25
N GLU A 40 8.63 0.80 -16.52
CA GLU A 40 8.30 1.64 -17.67
C GLU A 40 6.90 2.26 -17.57
N LYS A 41 5.98 1.59 -16.88
CA LYS A 41 4.62 2.11 -16.63
C LYS A 41 4.54 3.16 -15.52
N LEU A 42 5.67 3.51 -14.91
CA LEU A 42 5.73 4.60 -13.93
C LEU A 42 5.90 5.97 -14.57
N GLU A 43 6.32 6.04 -15.84
CA GLU A 43 6.66 7.32 -16.48
C GLU A 43 5.50 8.33 -16.50
N PRO A 44 4.24 7.96 -16.79
CA PRO A 44 3.13 8.90 -16.71
C PRO A 44 2.96 9.50 -15.31
N LEU A 45 3.01 8.67 -14.27
CA LEU A 45 2.93 9.10 -12.86
C LEU A 45 4.11 10.02 -12.49
N MET A 46 5.32 9.63 -12.87
CA MET A 46 6.51 10.43 -12.58
C MET A 46 6.47 11.78 -13.30
N LYS A 47 5.98 11.80 -14.54
CA LYS A 47 5.79 13.05 -15.28
C LYS A 47 4.78 13.96 -14.58
N GLU A 48 3.62 13.44 -14.19
CA GLU A 48 2.58 14.19 -13.48
C GLU A 48 3.13 14.82 -12.18
N ILE A 49 3.88 14.05 -11.38
CA ILE A 49 4.49 14.55 -10.14
C ILE A 49 5.53 15.65 -10.44
N ARG A 50 6.38 15.49 -11.46
CA ARG A 50 7.38 16.48 -11.83
C ARG A 50 6.73 17.76 -12.37
N ASP A 51 5.71 17.64 -13.21
CA ASP A 51 4.96 18.79 -13.75
C ASP A 51 4.28 19.59 -12.62
N ALA A 52 3.87 18.93 -11.54
CA ALA A 52 3.37 19.57 -10.33
C ALA A 52 4.48 20.13 -9.40
N GLY A 53 5.75 20.07 -9.81
CA GLY A 53 6.90 20.56 -9.03
C GLY A 53 7.40 19.61 -7.93
N GLY A 54 6.90 18.36 -7.88
CA GLY A 54 7.36 17.33 -6.96
C GLY A 54 8.67 16.67 -7.42
N THR A 55 9.27 15.89 -6.51
CA THR A 55 10.48 15.10 -6.78
C THR A 55 10.14 13.62 -6.68
N VAL A 56 10.41 12.86 -7.74
CA VAL A 56 10.09 11.43 -7.81
C VAL A 56 11.16 10.63 -8.55
N PHE A 57 11.46 9.45 -8.04
CA PHE A 57 12.31 8.42 -8.64
C PHE A 57 11.51 7.13 -8.75
N GLY A 58 11.54 6.51 -9.93
CA GLY A 58 10.81 5.27 -10.17
C GLY A 58 11.71 4.19 -10.78
N ARG A 59 11.44 2.94 -10.44
CA ARG A 59 12.13 1.81 -11.06
C ARG A 59 11.30 0.53 -11.03
N SER A 60 11.70 -0.43 -11.85
CA SER A 60 11.22 -1.82 -11.76
C SER A 60 11.56 -2.40 -10.40
N LEU A 61 10.57 -3.05 -9.77
CA LEU A 61 10.71 -3.70 -8.47
C LEU A 61 9.81 -4.94 -8.43
N ASP A 62 10.40 -6.13 -8.42
CA ASP A 62 9.68 -7.32 -7.98
C ASP A 62 9.85 -7.46 -6.46
N ALA A 63 8.86 -6.98 -5.72
CA ALA A 63 8.90 -6.94 -4.26
C ALA A 63 9.05 -8.30 -3.56
N ARG A 64 8.90 -9.42 -4.31
CA ARG A 64 9.13 -10.78 -3.81
C ARG A 64 10.62 -11.15 -3.77
N LYS A 65 11.45 -10.38 -4.48
CA LYS A 65 12.90 -10.58 -4.51
C LYS A 65 13.56 -9.71 -3.45
N GLU A 66 14.14 -10.39 -2.48
CA GLU A 66 14.76 -9.75 -1.32
C GLU A 66 15.82 -8.73 -1.72
N GLU A 67 16.70 -9.08 -2.65
CA GLU A 67 17.80 -8.22 -3.12
C GLU A 67 17.27 -6.94 -3.80
N GLU A 68 16.18 -7.06 -4.59
CA GLU A 68 15.55 -5.90 -5.21
C GLU A 68 14.91 -4.97 -4.16
N MET A 69 14.30 -5.54 -3.10
CA MET A 69 13.73 -4.78 -2.00
C MET A 69 14.82 -4.06 -1.19
N ILE A 70 15.90 -4.77 -0.84
CA ILE A 70 17.07 -4.19 -0.13
C ILE A 70 17.60 -3.00 -0.93
N SER A 71 17.86 -3.20 -2.22
CA SER A 71 18.39 -2.15 -3.08
C SER A 71 17.44 -0.96 -3.19
N PHE A 72 16.12 -1.19 -3.34
CA PHE A 72 15.12 -0.13 -3.46
C PHE A 72 15.05 0.75 -2.21
N ILE A 73 14.97 0.14 -1.03
CA ILE A 73 14.92 0.84 0.25
C ILE A 73 16.25 1.58 0.53
N SER A 74 17.38 0.92 0.25
CA SER A 74 18.70 1.54 0.41
C SER A 74 18.89 2.77 -0.48
N ASP A 75 18.43 2.71 -1.73
CA ASP A 75 18.56 3.86 -2.64
C ASP A 75 17.69 5.03 -2.20
N ALA A 76 16.48 4.75 -1.70
CA ALA A 76 15.63 5.79 -1.12
C ALA A 76 16.29 6.44 0.10
N ASP A 77 16.85 5.64 1.01
CA ASP A 77 17.49 6.13 2.24
C ASP A 77 18.81 6.88 2.00
N LYS A 78 19.57 6.49 0.97
CA LYS A 78 20.80 7.19 0.54
C LYS A 78 20.51 8.56 -0.07
N HIS A 79 19.38 8.74 -0.72
CA HIS A 79 19.01 10.02 -1.32
C HIS A 79 18.70 11.08 -0.24
N ALA A 80 17.89 10.71 0.74
CA ALA A 80 17.59 11.42 1.97
C ALA A 80 16.99 10.43 2.98
N PRO A 81 16.98 10.71 4.28
CA PRO A 81 16.46 9.79 5.29
C PRO A 81 15.08 9.25 4.91
N LEU A 82 14.95 7.93 4.79
CA LEU A 82 13.66 7.28 4.57
C LEU A 82 12.78 7.48 5.80
N GLU A 83 11.77 8.29 5.67
CA GLU A 83 10.86 8.62 6.77
C GLU A 83 9.56 7.81 6.71
N ILE A 84 9.14 7.38 5.51
CA ILE A 84 7.89 6.63 5.35
C ILE A 84 8.10 5.50 4.33
N CYS A 85 7.64 4.31 4.68
CA CYS A 85 7.53 3.18 3.76
C CYS A 85 6.07 2.72 3.70
N ILE A 86 5.48 2.71 2.50
CA ILE A 86 4.09 2.29 2.28
C ILE A 86 4.10 1.06 1.38
N PHE A 87 3.67 -0.07 1.94
CA PHE A 87 3.48 -1.30 1.20
C PHE A 87 2.04 -1.40 0.69
N ASN A 88 1.86 -1.26 -0.62
CA ASN A 88 0.55 -1.19 -1.29
C ASN A 88 0.39 -2.25 -2.38
N ILE A 89 0.91 -3.47 -2.18
CA ILE A 89 0.70 -4.55 -3.14
C ILE A 89 -0.57 -5.33 -2.79
N GLY A 90 -1.48 -5.41 -3.77
CA GLY A 90 -2.59 -6.34 -3.80
C GLY A 90 -2.25 -7.59 -4.62
N ALA A 91 -3.05 -8.63 -4.47
CA ALA A 91 -3.02 -9.83 -5.28
C ALA A 91 -4.42 -10.45 -5.29
N ASN A 92 -5.43 -9.61 -5.52
CA ASN A 92 -6.83 -10.03 -5.45
C ASN A 92 -7.14 -11.01 -6.58
N VAL A 93 -7.43 -12.25 -6.19
CA VAL A 93 -7.91 -13.32 -7.08
C VAL A 93 -9.12 -13.99 -6.44
N ASN A 94 -10.02 -14.49 -7.25
CA ASN A 94 -11.19 -15.25 -6.81
C ASN A 94 -11.25 -16.57 -7.57
N PHE A 95 -11.08 -17.67 -6.84
CA PHE A 95 -11.18 -19.04 -7.35
C PHE A 95 -11.86 -19.92 -6.29
N PRO A 96 -12.77 -20.83 -6.68
CA PRO A 96 -13.25 -21.89 -5.79
C PRO A 96 -12.08 -22.64 -5.15
N ILE A 97 -12.25 -23.14 -3.93
CA ILE A 97 -11.16 -23.78 -3.17
C ILE A 97 -10.55 -24.96 -3.93
N ILE A 98 -11.36 -25.74 -4.61
CA ILE A 98 -10.92 -26.92 -5.39
C ILE A 98 -10.19 -26.53 -6.70
N GLU A 99 -10.38 -25.31 -7.18
CA GLU A 99 -9.72 -24.77 -8.38
C GLU A 99 -8.49 -23.91 -8.04
N THR A 100 -8.32 -23.58 -6.76
CA THR A 100 -7.16 -22.81 -6.28
C THR A 100 -5.92 -23.70 -6.30
N THR A 101 -5.11 -23.57 -7.35
CA THR A 101 -3.87 -24.34 -7.48
C THR A 101 -2.81 -23.92 -6.45
N GLU A 102 -1.89 -24.82 -6.10
CA GLU A 102 -0.73 -24.52 -5.24
C GLU A 102 0.06 -23.32 -5.76
N ARG A 103 0.27 -23.24 -7.06
CA ARG A 103 0.95 -22.13 -7.73
C ARG A 103 0.25 -20.77 -7.50
N VAL A 104 -1.09 -20.73 -7.63
CA VAL A 104 -1.88 -19.51 -7.38
C VAL A 104 -1.78 -19.11 -5.93
N PHE A 105 -2.02 -20.06 -5.01
CA PHE A 105 -1.97 -19.81 -3.57
C PHE A 105 -0.61 -19.24 -3.14
N ARG A 106 0.48 -19.92 -3.49
CA ARG A 106 1.85 -19.52 -3.19
C ARG A 106 2.16 -18.13 -3.75
N LYS A 107 1.85 -17.89 -5.03
CA LYS A 107 2.16 -16.63 -5.70
C LYS A 107 1.41 -15.43 -5.09
N VAL A 108 0.15 -15.62 -4.70
CA VAL A 108 -0.64 -14.58 -4.02
C VAL A 108 -0.06 -14.28 -2.65
N TRP A 109 0.33 -15.32 -1.90
CA TRP A 109 0.94 -15.16 -0.60
C TRP A 109 2.30 -14.45 -0.69
N GLU A 110 3.15 -14.83 -1.64
CA GLU A 110 4.43 -14.16 -1.90
C GLU A 110 4.25 -12.68 -2.26
N MET A 111 3.22 -12.36 -3.05
CA MET A 111 2.95 -10.98 -3.48
C MET A 111 2.37 -10.10 -2.38
N ALA A 112 1.45 -10.60 -1.56
CA ALA A 112 0.66 -9.76 -0.66
C ALA A 112 1.05 -9.91 0.83
N CYS A 113 1.80 -10.96 1.21
CA CYS A 113 2.27 -11.17 2.57
C CYS A 113 3.79 -11.12 2.66
N TYR A 114 4.48 -12.05 1.99
CA TYR A 114 5.95 -12.15 2.07
C TYR A 114 6.67 -10.87 1.63
N SER A 115 6.27 -10.27 0.52
CA SER A 115 6.86 -9.02 0.08
C SER A 115 6.58 -7.85 1.04
N GLY A 116 5.45 -7.89 1.77
CA GLY A 116 5.16 -6.94 2.84
C GLY A 116 6.12 -7.10 4.03
N PHE A 117 6.41 -8.34 4.40
CA PHE A 117 7.45 -8.63 5.40
C PHE A 117 8.80 -8.08 4.98
N LEU A 118 9.24 -8.32 3.74
CA LEU A 118 10.50 -7.79 3.22
C LEU A 118 10.53 -6.25 3.27
N ALA A 119 9.45 -5.60 2.82
CA ALA A 119 9.35 -4.14 2.83
C ALA A 119 9.44 -3.56 4.25
N GLY A 120 8.68 -4.12 5.19
CA GLY A 120 8.69 -3.69 6.59
C GLY A 120 10.04 -3.89 7.27
N ARG A 121 10.67 -5.06 7.03
CA ARG A 121 11.99 -5.38 7.59
C ARG A 121 13.08 -4.43 7.08
N GLU A 122 13.15 -4.19 5.78
CA GLU A 122 14.18 -3.33 5.22
C GLU A 122 13.96 -1.86 5.57
N ALA A 123 12.71 -1.39 5.61
CA ALA A 123 12.39 -0.07 6.11
C ALA A 123 12.81 0.09 7.58
N ALA A 124 12.48 -0.89 8.43
CA ALA A 124 12.88 -0.89 9.84
C ALA A 124 14.41 -0.81 9.99
N ARG A 125 15.15 -1.57 9.17
CA ARG A 125 16.63 -1.63 9.21
C ARG A 125 17.28 -0.27 9.04
N VAL A 126 16.73 0.59 8.17
CA VAL A 126 17.26 1.94 7.93
C VAL A 126 16.66 3.00 8.86
N MET A 127 15.47 2.79 9.42
CA MET A 127 14.79 3.73 10.32
C MET A 127 15.26 3.60 11.78
N LEU A 128 15.48 2.39 12.27
CA LEU A 128 15.85 2.11 13.65
C LEU A 128 17.09 2.87 14.15
N PRO A 129 18.21 2.96 13.38
CA PRO A 129 19.38 3.71 13.84
C PRO A 129 19.10 5.20 14.12
N ARG A 130 18.04 5.75 13.50
CA ARG A 130 17.61 7.14 13.70
C ARG A 130 16.50 7.29 14.74
N GLY A 131 15.87 6.19 15.16
CA GLY A 131 14.72 6.22 16.07
C GLY A 131 13.56 7.07 15.53
N LYS A 132 13.34 7.05 14.20
CA LYS A 132 12.29 7.83 13.54
C LYS A 132 11.87 7.16 12.23
N GLY A 133 10.56 7.02 12.02
CA GLY A 133 10.00 6.54 10.76
C GLY A 133 8.55 6.10 10.89
N ALA A 134 7.94 5.79 9.73
CA ALA A 134 6.61 5.23 9.64
C ALA A 134 6.57 4.10 8.61
N ILE A 135 5.94 2.99 8.95
CA ILE A 135 5.77 1.83 8.07
C ILE A 135 4.28 1.52 8.00
N PHE A 136 3.70 1.64 6.81
CA PHE A 136 2.28 1.45 6.60
C PHE A 136 2.01 0.30 5.64
N PHE A 137 1.05 -0.55 6.01
CA PHE A 137 0.64 -1.72 5.22
C PHE A 137 -0.79 -1.55 4.74
N THR A 138 -1.02 -1.74 3.44
CA THR A 138 -2.36 -1.72 2.86
C THR A 138 -3.06 -3.06 3.10
N GLY A 139 -4.07 -3.04 3.94
CA GLY A 139 -5.02 -4.11 4.15
C GLY A 139 -6.18 -4.07 3.17
N ALA A 140 -7.13 -4.95 3.38
CA ALA A 140 -8.36 -5.09 2.60
C ALA A 140 -9.44 -5.74 3.46
N THR A 141 -10.70 -5.81 2.98
CA THR A 141 -11.75 -6.69 3.52
C THR A 141 -11.22 -8.08 3.86
N ALA A 142 -10.38 -8.62 2.98
CA ALA A 142 -9.72 -9.91 3.13
C ALA A 142 -8.70 -9.99 4.29
N SER A 143 -8.39 -8.89 4.98
CA SER A 143 -7.62 -8.89 6.22
C SER A 143 -8.47 -9.15 7.45
N LEU A 144 -9.81 -9.06 7.32
CA LEU A 144 -10.78 -9.20 8.41
C LEU A 144 -11.61 -10.47 8.30
N ARG A 145 -11.95 -10.87 7.07
CA ARG A 145 -12.81 -12.02 6.79
C ARG A 145 -12.45 -12.73 5.49
N GLY A 146 -12.53 -14.05 5.50
CA GLY A 146 -12.37 -14.88 4.29
C GLY A 146 -13.70 -15.04 3.58
N GLY A 147 -13.85 -14.40 2.41
CA GLY A 147 -15.00 -14.63 1.54
C GLY A 147 -14.86 -15.91 0.72
N SER A 148 -16.00 -16.44 0.23
CA SER A 148 -16.00 -17.58 -0.70
C SER A 148 -15.18 -17.25 -1.96
N GLY A 149 -14.29 -18.16 -2.36
CA GLY A 149 -13.39 -18.01 -3.50
C GLY A 149 -12.12 -17.18 -3.22
N PHE A 150 -11.94 -16.60 -2.02
CA PHE A 150 -10.81 -15.76 -1.69
C PHE A 150 -9.76 -16.42 -0.79
N ALA A 151 -9.72 -17.77 -0.73
CA ALA A 151 -8.80 -18.47 0.18
C ALA A 151 -7.34 -18.00 0.05
N ALA A 152 -6.81 -17.88 -1.17
CA ALA A 152 -5.44 -17.43 -1.39
C ALA A 152 -5.25 -15.96 -0.97
N PHE A 153 -6.16 -15.07 -1.38
CA PHE A 153 -6.05 -13.64 -1.07
C PHE A 153 -6.26 -13.33 0.41
N ALA A 154 -7.26 -13.96 1.04
CA ALA A 154 -7.54 -13.77 2.46
C ALA A 154 -6.40 -14.29 3.32
N SER A 155 -5.85 -15.49 3.05
CA SER A 155 -4.70 -16.01 3.80
C SER A 155 -3.50 -15.07 3.74
N ALA A 156 -3.23 -14.47 2.58
CA ALA A 156 -2.14 -13.52 2.41
C ALA A 156 -2.39 -12.19 3.15
N LYS A 157 -3.61 -11.67 3.12
CA LYS A 157 -3.96 -10.40 3.80
C LYS A 157 -4.08 -10.55 5.33
N PHE A 158 -4.56 -11.68 5.84
CA PHE A 158 -4.46 -12.01 7.27
C PHE A 158 -3.00 -12.17 7.70
N GLY A 159 -2.18 -12.84 6.89
CA GLY A 159 -0.74 -12.95 7.13
C GLY A 159 -0.06 -11.58 7.19
N LEU A 160 -0.37 -10.69 6.24
CA LEU A 160 0.15 -9.32 6.25
C LEU A 160 -0.28 -8.54 7.50
N ARG A 161 -1.54 -8.69 7.93
CA ARG A 161 -2.03 -8.08 9.18
C ARG A 161 -1.24 -8.59 10.40
N ALA A 162 -0.96 -9.90 10.46
CA ALA A 162 -0.14 -10.47 11.52
C ALA A 162 1.30 -9.93 11.51
N VAL A 163 1.91 -9.79 10.33
CA VAL A 163 3.22 -9.13 10.15
C VAL A 163 3.16 -7.69 10.67
N ALA A 164 2.17 -6.91 10.26
CA ALA A 164 1.99 -5.54 10.71
C ALA A 164 1.84 -5.44 12.24
N GLN A 165 1.06 -6.34 12.85
CA GLN A 165 0.86 -6.41 14.30
C GLN A 165 2.15 -6.71 15.07
N ALA A 166 2.94 -7.68 14.59
CA ALA A 166 4.23 -8.02 15.20
C ALA A 166 5.20 -6.85 15.09
N THR A 167 5.31 -6.29 13.88
CA THR A 167 6.18 -5.14 13.60
C THR A 167 5.81 -3.92 14.45
N ALA A 168 4.52 -3.63 14.63
CA ALA A 168 4.06 -2.50 15.46
C ALA A 168 4.46 -2.66 16.94
N ARG A 169 4.34 -3.88 17.49
CA ARG A 169 4.72 -4.15 18.89
C ARG A 169 6.22 -4.07 19.11
N GLU A 170 7.00 -4.52 18.14
CA GLU A 170 8.45 -4.50 18.21
C GLU A 170 9.03 -3.10 18.02
N LEU A 171 8.53 -2.35 17.02
CA LEU A 171 9.12 -1.09 16.59
C LEU A 171 8.49 0.16 17.25
N GLY A 172 7.25 0.06 17.72
CA GLY A 172 6.57 1.16 18.39
C GLY A 172 7.34 1.71 19.58
N PRO A 173 7.87 0.88 20.51
CA PRO A 173 8.72 1.33 21.60
C PRO A 173 10.01 2.03 21.13
N GLN A 174 10.44 1.77 19.90
CA GLN A 174 11.63 2.34 19.27
C GLN A 174 11.32 3.57 18.40
N ASN A 175 10.13 4.17 18.61
CA ASN A 175 9.68 5.39 17.95
C ASN A 175 9.47 5.26 16.43
N ILE A 176 9.07 4.07 15.96
CA ILE A 176 8.64 3.84 14.58
C ILE A 176 7.13 3.60 14.57
N HIS A 177 6.39 4.46 13.87
CA HIS A 177 4.93 4.32 13.73
C HIS A 177 4.61 3.23 12.70
N VAL A 178 3.96 2.16 13.12
CA VAL A 178 3.52 1.10 12.22
C VAL A 178 1.99 1.06 12.20
N ALA A 179 1.40 1.15 11.01
CA ALA A 179 -0.05 1.06 10.86
C ALA A 179 -0.47 0.11 9.72
N HIS A 180 -1.65 -0.46 9.90
CA HIS A 180 -2.35 -1.30 8.93
C HIS A 180 -3.64 -0.61 8.52
N LEU A 181 -3.68 -0.08 7.28
CA LEU A 181 -4.84 0.60 6.71
C LEU A 181 -5.72 -0.43 5.98
N ILE A 182 -6.91 -0.68 6.49
CA ILE A 182 -7.88 -1.62 5.90
C ILE A 182 -8.82 -0.86 4.97
N ILE A 183 -8.77 -1.20 3.68
CA ILE A 183 -9.71 -0.73 2.68
C ILE A 183 -10.84 -1.76 2.60
N ASP A 184 -11.94 -1.51 3.35
CA ASP A 184 -13.06 -2.44 3.42
C ASP A 184 -14.16 -2.07 2.43
N SER A 185 -13.78 -1.96 1.16
CA SER A 185 -14.67 -1.65 0.03
C SER A 185 -13.99 -1.86 -1.31
N GLY A 186 -14.79 -1.72 -2.38
CA GLY A 186 -14.29 -1.52 -3.75
C GLY A 186 -13.66 -0.13 -3.92
N VAL A 187 -12.44 -0.10 -4.42
CA VAL A 187 -11.79 1.15 -4.83
C VAL A 187 -12.21 1.50 -6.25
N ASP A 188 -12.44 2.77 -6.52
CA ASP A 188 -12.87 3.26 -7.82
C ASP A 188 -11.76 3.10 -8.86
N THR A 189 -11.86 2.02 -9.61
CA THR A 189 -10.98 1.67 -10.71
C THR A 189 -11.82 1.11 -11.84
N GLU A 190 -11.37 1.26 -13.08
CA GLU A 190 -12.09 0.71 -14.23
C GLU A 190 -12.41 -0.78 -14.07
N TRP A 191 -11.43 -1.56 -13.58
CA TRP A 191 -11.63 -2.99 -13.34
C TRP A 191 -12.72 -3.29 -12.28
N VAL A 192 -12.77 -2.51 -11.19
CA VAL A 192 -13.80 -2.69 -10.13
C VAL A 192 -15.17 -2.28 -10.66
N ARG A 193 -15.25 -1.17 -11.42
CA ARG A 193 -16.48 -0.71 -12.07
C ARG A 193 -17.04 -1.79 -13.00
N GLN A 194 -16.23 -2.29 -13.91
CA GLN A 194 -16.61 -3.33 -14.86
C GLN A 194 -17.12 -4.59 -14.15
N ARG A 195 -16.37 -5.08 -13.16
CA ARG A 195 -16.74 -6.27 -12.39
C ARG A 195 -18.06 -6.10 -11.62
N ARG A 196 -18.34 -4.89 -11.09
CA ARG A 196 -19.62 -4.61 -10.42
C ARG A 196 -20.78 -4.61 -11.41
N ILE A 197 -20.60 -4.03 -12.58
CA ILE A 197 -21.62 -4.05 -13.64
C ILE A 197 -21.91 -5.48 -14.09
N GLU A 198 -20.88 -6.28 -14.31
CA GLU A 198 -21.04 -7.70 -14.68
C GLU A 198 -21.79 -8.53 -13.62
N ALA A 199 -21.53 -8.26 -12.33
CA ALA A 199 -22.12 -9.01 -11.23
C ALA A 199 -23.53 -8.54 -10.85
N ASN A 200 -23.87 -7.25 -11.00
CA ASN A 200 -25.08 -6.64 -10.44
C ASN A 200 -25.91 -5.87 -11.47
N GLY A 201 -25.52 -5.90 -12.75
CA GLY A 201 -26.22 -5.23 -13.84
C GLY A 201 -25.81 -3.77 -14.06
N PRO A 202 -26.39 -3.11 -15.10
CA PRO A 202 -25.95 -1.78 -15.55
C PRO A 202 -26.12 -0.68 -14.49
N ASN A 203 -27.05 -0.81 -13.57
CA ASN A 203 -27.33 0.18 -12.52
C ASN A 203 -26.48 -0.02 -11.26
N ALA A 204 -25.49 -0.92 -11.30
CA ALA A 204 -24.64 -1.25 -10.15
C ALA A 204 -23.77 -0.08 -9.63
N LEU A 205 -23.71 1.02 -10.38
CA LEU A 205 -22.92 2.22 -10.07
C LEU A 205 -23.76 3.50 -9.99
N ASP A 206 -25.09 3.40 -9.91
CA ASP A 206 -26.00 4.57 -9.81
C ASP A 206 -25.79 5.35 -8.51
N ASN A 207 -25.30 4.68 -7.46
CA ASN A 207 -24.92 5.36 -6.23
C ASN A 207 -23.45 5.85 -6.36
N PRO A 208 -23.20 7.18 -6.41
CA PRO A 208 -21.85 7.73 -6.57
C PRO A 208 -20.94 7.48 -5.34
N ASP A 209 -21.54 7.20 -4.19
CA ASP A 209 -20.83 6.98 -2.92
C ASP A 209 -20.47 5.51 -2.69
N LEU A 210 -20.64 4.64 -3.70
CA LEU A 210 -20.44 3.20 -3.57
C LEU A 210 -18.98 2.76 -3.64
N LEU A 211 -18.15 3.50 -4.39
CA LEU A 211 -16.74 3.19 -4.59
C LEU A 211 -15.85 4.24 -3.94
N MET A 212 -14.76 3.78 -3.36
CA MET A 212 -13.79 4.66 -2.70
C MET A 212 -12.83 5.28 -3.72
N PRO A 213 -12.76 6.62 -3.85
CA PRO A 213 -11.76 7.26 -4.69
C PRO A 213 -10.33 6.91 -4.20
N PRO A 214 -9.38 6.57 -5.10
CA PRO A 214 -8.00 6.32 -4.71
C PRO A 214 -7.34 7.47 -3.93
N ALA A 215 -7.70 8.71 -4.24
CA ALA A 215 -7.22 9.90 -3.54
C ALA A 215 -7.63 9.91 -2.04
N SER A 216 -8.83 9.41 -1.71
CA SER A 216 -9.28 9.32 -0.31
C SER A 216 -8.45 8.33 0.50
N VAL A 217 -7.94 7.28 -0.15
CA VAL A 217 -6.99 6.34 0.48
C VAL A 217 -5.65 7.04 0.76
N ALA A 218 -5.17 7.85 -0.18
CA ALA A 218 -3.92 8.61 -0.01
C ALA A 218 -4.03 9.64 1.13
N GLU A 219 -5.17 10.32 1.26
CA GLU A 219 -5.44 11.22 2.38
C GLU A 219 -5.45 10.48 3.73
N SER A 220 -5.96 9.25 3.77
CA SER A 220 -5.94 8.42 4.98
C SER A 220 -4.51 8.08 5.42
N TYR A 221 -3.59 7.82 4.48
CA TYR A 221 -2.17 7.63 4.79
C TYR A 221 -1.50 8.92 5.28
N TRP A 222 -1.87 10.05 4.70
CA TRP A 222 -1.39 11.34 5.17
C TRP A 222 -1.86 11.63 6.59
N LEU A 223 -3.12 11.34 6.91
CA LEU A 223 -3.67 11.47 8.26
C LEU A 223 -2.92 10.60 9.28
N LEU A 224 -2.63 9.34 8.93
CA LEU A 224 -1.83 8.44 9.79
C LEU A 224 -0.43 9.01 10.05
N TYR A 225 0.23 9.53 9.01
CA TYR A 225 1.56 10.11 9.15
C TYR A 225 1.59 11.36 10.05
N GLN A 226 0.55 12.18 10.02
CA GLN A 226 0.47 13.42 10.81
C GLN A 226 0.16 13.19 12.29
N GLN A 227 -0.18 11.98 12.70
CA GLN A 227 -0.53 11.70 14.09
C GLN A 227 0.63 11.97 15.05
N PRO A 228 0.36 12.62 16.19
CA PRO A 228 1.36 12.82 17.21
C PRO A 228 1.75 11.50 17.87
N ARG A 229 3.00 11.38 18.31
CA ARG A 229 3.51 10.19 18.99
C ARG A 229 2.66 9.74 20.19
N SER A 230 1.94 10.65 20.81
CA SER A 230 1.06 10.36 21.95
C SER A 230 -0.23 9.64 21.56
N ALA A 231 -0.56 9.52 20.26
CA ALA A 231 -1.82 8.96 19.79
C ALA A 231 -1.69 8.32 18.38
N TRP A 232 -0.82 7.33 18.28
CA TRP A 232 -0.67 6.56 17.04
C TRP A 232 -1.76 5.52 16.87
N THR A 233 -2.39 5.52 15.70
CA THR A 233 -3.30 4.46 15.27
C THR A 233 -2.50 3.29 14.72
N PHE A 234 -2.75 2.08 15.23
CA PHE A 234 -2.22 0.87 14.62
C PHE A 234 -3.09 0.38 13.46
N GLU A 235 -4.41 0.34 13.63
CA GLU A 235 -5.32 -0.16 12.60
C GLU A 235 -6.40 0.87 12.30
N LEU A 236 -6.52 1.24 11.03
CA LEU A 236 -7.52 2.17 10.53
C LEU A 236 -8.31 1.46 9.43
N GLU A 237 -9.62 1.34 9.63
CA GLU A 237 -10.54 0.81 8.63
C GLU A 237 -11.29 1.96 7.96
N ILE A 238 -11.29 1.95 6.63
CA ILE A 238 -11.96 2.96 5.82
C ILE A 238 -12.89 2.30 4.81
N ARG A 239 -14.04 2.97 4.59
CA ARG A 239 -15.03 2.58 3.59
C ARG A 239 -15.81 3.80 3.08
N PRO A 240 -16.33 3.78 1.86
CA PRO A 240 -17.16 4.86 1.37
C PRO A 240 -18.55 4.80 2.04
N PHE A 241 -19.24 5.91 2.05
CA PHE A 241 -20.57 6.05 2.68
C PHE A 241 -21.61 5.03 2.15
N GLY A 242 -21.56 4.71 0.87
CA GLY A 242 -22.49 3.79 0.23
C GLY A 242 -22.21 2.29 0.43
N GLU A 243 -21.09 1.93 1.07
CA GLU A 243 -20.76 0.51 1.34
C GLU A 243 -21.68 -0.05 2.45
N LYS A 244 -22.23 -1.23 2.22
CA LYS A 244 -23.07 -1.92 3.21
C LYS A 244 -22.22 -2.74 4.17
N TRP A 245 -22.58 -2.68 5.43
CA TRP A 245 -21.96 -3.48 6.49
C TRP A 245 -22.42 -4.93 6.44
#